data_1d1af916ccf0532f022f49fab8fd2f29
#
_entry.id   1d1af916ccf0532f022f49fab8fd2f29
#
_cell.length_a   1.000
_cell.length_b   1.000
_cell.length_c   1.000
_cell.angle_alpha   90.00
_cell.angle_beta   90.00
_cell.angle_gamma   90.00
#
_symmetry.space_group_name_H-M   'P 1'
#
loop_
_entity.id
_entity.type
_entity.pdbx_description
1 polymer ?
#
loop_
_entity_poly.entity_id
_entity_poly.type
_entity_poly.pdbx_seq_one_letter_code
_entity_poly.pdbx_strand_id
1 'polypeptide(L)'
;MGYGASIRNQQLHIIFATFGDMDTHPHEIRFYSTNDDYGYMSNFAAYSFELDGTTWPTSEHYFQAMKFNDTTIQKNIRRLASPMLAARAGRDRKKPLRKDWESVKERIMYDAVLAKFTQNPDIAAELIATGNAILIEHTTKDSYWADGGDGSGKNRLGVILMRVRGELTHADDTQ
;
A
#
# COMPACT_ATOMS: atom_id res chain seq x y z
N MET A 1 4.27 -16.87 -81.76
CA MET A 1 5.18 -16.43 -80.68
C MET A 1 4.34 -15.83 -79.55
N GLY A 2 4.05 -16.60 -78.52
CA GLY A 2 3.23 -16.18 -77.42
C GLY A 2 3.97 -16.38 -76.10
N TYR A 3 4.25 -15.32 -75.41
CA TYR A 3 4.84 -15.38 -74.08
C TYR A 3 3.75 -15.43 -73.04
N GLY A 4 3.55 -16.56 -72.40
CA GLY A 4 2.70 -16.72 -71.24
C GLY A 4 3.42 -16.24 -69.97
N ALA A 5 2.88 -15.21 -69.31
CA ALA A 5 3.35 -14.78 -68.01
C ALA A 5 2.66 -15.62 -66.89
N SER A 6 3.45 -16.41 -66.19
CA SER A 6 3.03 -17.19 -65.02
C SER A 6 2.93 -16.26 -63.82
N ILE A 7 1.73 -16.04 -63.32
CA ILE A 7 1.50 -15.35 -62.03
C ILE A 7 1.70 -16.37 -60.90
N ARG A 8 2.80 -16.21 -60.16
CA ARG A 8 3.03 -16.99 -58.91
C ARG A 8 2.12 -16.45 -57.83
N ASN A 9 1.26 -17.33 -57.38
CA ASN A 9 0.42 -17.16 -56.19
C ASN A 9 1.32 -17.08 -54.92
N GLN A 10 1.53 -15.89 -54.38
CA GLN A 10 2.14 -15.75 -53.06
C GLN A 10 1.03 -15.94 -52.00
N GLN A 11 1.07 -17.10 -51.36
CA GLN A 11 0.28 -17.37 -50.16
C GLN A 11 0.77 -16.45 -49.04
N LEU A 12 -0.04 -15.49 -48.65
CA LEU A 12 0.12 -14.76 -47.40
C LEU A 12 -0.09 -15.75 -46.23
N HIS A 13 1.01 -16.13 -45.57
CA HIS A 13 0.92 -16.78 -44.26
C HIS A 13 0.58 -15.71 -43.25
N ILE A 14 -0.69 -15.61 -42.87
CA ILE A 14 -1.12 -14.86 -41.70
C ILE A 14 -0.65 -15.66 -40.49
N ILE A 15 0.40 -15.21 -39.86
CA ILE A 15 0.85 -15.70 -38.56
C ILE A 15 -0.17 -15.21 -37.56
N PHE A 16 -1.11 -16.06 -37.15
CA PHE A 16 -1.88 -15.84 -35.94
C PHE A 16 -0.90 -15.98 -34.77
N ALA A 17 -0.42 -14.84 -34.28
CA ALA A 17 0.20 -14.83 -32.98
C ALA A 17 -0.88 -15.30 -31.98
N THR A 18 -0.72 -16.49 -31.47
CA THR A 18 -1.47 -16.97 -30.31
C THR A 18 -1.16 -16.00 -29.18
N PHE A 19 -2.13 -15.15 -28.82
CA PHE A 19 -2.13 -14.48 -27.54
C PHE A 19 -2.15 -15.58 -26.48
N GLY A 20 -0.96 -15.89 -25.97
CA GLY A 20 -0.82 -16.79 -24.84
C GLY A 20 -1.71 -16.31 -23.71
N ASP A 21 -2.29 -17.25 -23.01
CA ASP A 21 -3.11 -17.14 -21.82
C ASP A 21 -2.61 -15.98 -20.94
N MET A 22 -3.22 -14.80 -21.08
CA MET A 22 -2.98 -13.73 -20.12
C MET A 22 -3.66 -14.21 -18.85
N ASP A 23 -2.85 -14.56 -17.86
CA ASP A 23 -3.29 -14.87 -16.52
C ASP A 23 -4.29 -13.79 -16.10
N THR A 24 -5.59 -14.13 -16.11
CA THR A 24 -6.67 -13.18 -15.85
C THR A 24 -6.82 -12.87 -14.36
N HIS A 25 -6.00 -13.49 -13.53
CA HIS A 25 -5.98 -13.23 -12.11
C HIS A 25 -5.03 -12.08 -11.81
N PRO A 26 -5.44 -11.08 -11.02
CA PRO A 26 -4.55 -10.02 -10.64
C PRO A 26 -3.38 -10.59 -9.84
N HIS A 27 -2.17 -10.20 -10.23
CA HIS A 27 -0.95 -10.59 -9.50
C HIS A 27 -1.05 -10.14 -8.04
N GLU A 28 -0.65 -11.02 -7.10
CA GLU A 28 -0.61 -10.70 -5.67
C GLU A 28 0.80 -10.28 -5.25
N ILE A 29 0.88 -9.18 -4.51
CA ILE A 29 2.09 -8.73 -3.84
C ILE A 29 1.88 -8.84 -2.34
N ARG A 30 2.68 -9.70 -1.70
CA ARG A 30 2.67 -9.89 -0.25
C ARG A 30 3.83 -9.16 0.37
N PHE A 31 3.57 -8.38 1.42
CA PHE A 31 4.58 -7.62 2.15
C PHE A 31 4.36 -7.76 3.67
N TYR A 32 5.43 -7.57 4.44
CA TYR A 32 5.36 -7.52 5.91
C TYR A 32 6.58 -6.80 6.50
N SER A 33 7.78 -7.33 6.28
CA SER A 33 9.01 -6.78 6.84
C SER A 33 9.46 -5.52 6.09
N THR A 34 9.97 -4.54 6.82
CA THR A 34 10.58 -3.33 6.21
C THR A 34 11.85 -3.63 5.41
N ASN A 35 12.39 -4.84 5.51
CA ASN A 35 13.58 -5.29 4.76
C ASN A 35 13.21 -6.07 3.48
N ASP A 36 11.94 -6.32 3.23
CA ASP A 36 11.47 -6.97 2.01
C ASP A 36 11.42 -5.98 0.85
N ASP A 37 11.37 -6.47 -0.40
CA ASP A 37 11.30 -5.65 -1.62
C ASP A 37 10.17 -4.62 -1.57
N TYR A 38 9.04 -4.98 -0.96
CA TYR A 38 7.88 -4.10 -0.75
C TYR A 38 7.78 -3.57 0.68
N GLY A 39 8.89 -3.55 1.41
CA GLY A 39 8.94 -3.12 2.81
C GLY A 39 8.50 -1.68 3.05
N TYR A 40 8.59 -0.84 2.02
CA TYR A 40 8.10 0.55 2.04
C TYR A 40 6.58 0.63 2.27
N MET A 41 5.81 -0.41 1.97
CA MET A 41 4.36 -0.47 2.23
C MET A 41 4.04 -0.62 3.72
N SER A 42 4.95 -1.21 4.50
CA SER A 42 4.74 -1.40 5.94
C SER A 42 4.56 -0.07 6.68
N ASN A 43 3.67 -0.05 7.67
CA ASN A 43 3.49 1.09 8.57
C ASN A 43 4.74 1.37 9.42
N PHE A 44 5.64 0.38 9.54
CA PHE A 44 6.89 0.50 10.28
C PHE A 44 8.02 1.12 9.44
N ALA A 45 7.84 1.26 8.13
CA ALA A 45 8.86 1.82 7.24
C ALA A 45 9.14 3.29 7.58
N ALA A 46 10.43 3.65 7.62
CA ALA A 46 10.92 4.94 8.09
C ALA A 46 10.82 6.05 7.03
N TYR A 47 9.60 6.27 6.53
CA TYR A 47 9.27 7.37 5.64
C TYR A 47 8.48 8.41 6.42
N SER A 48 9.13 9.53 6.74
CA SER A 48 8.51 10.62 7.48
C SER A 48 7.55 11.41 6.59
N PHE A 49 6.54 12.00 7.21
CA PHE A 49 5.57 12.86 6.57
C PHE A 49 5.03 13.90 7.56
N GLU A 50 4.50 14.98 7.04
CA GLU A 50 3.80 15.99 7.82
C GLU A 50 2.29 15.78 7.73
N LEU A 51 1.62 15.81 8.86
CA LEU A 51 0.16 15.75 8.94
C LEU A 51 -0.31 16.60 10.12
N ASP A 52 -1.32 17.44 9.90
CA ASP A 52 -1.84 18.39 10.89
C ASP A 52 -0.74 19.31 11.49
N GLY A 53 0.18 19.81 10.63
CA GLY A 53 1.29 20.68 11.03
C GLY A 53 2.35 20.00 11.90
N THR A 54 2.39 18.67 11.89
CA THR A 54 3.30 17.88 12.72
C THR A 54 4.00 16.81 11.90
N THR A 55 5.33 16.73 11.98
CA THR A 55 6.12 15.68 11.34
C THR A 55 6.04 14.37 12.13
N TRP A 56 5.73 13.28 11.46
CA TRP A 56 5.63 11.93 12.01
C TRP A 56 6.72 11.03 11.42
N PRO A 57 7.45 10.24 12.25
CA PRO A 57 8.54 9.41 11.77
C PRO A 57 8.10 8.23 10.89
N THR A 58 6.93 7.64 11.19
CA THR A 58 6.32 6.53 10.45
C THR A 58 4.80 6.58 10.59
N SER A 59 4.09 5.90 9.69
CA SER A 59 2.62 5.72 9.79
C SER A 59 2.21 5.08 11.12
N GLU A 60 3.03 4.17 11.64
CA GLU A 60 2.77 3.53 12.93
C GLU A 60 2.79 4.52 14.10
N HIS A 61 3.73 5.48 14.12
CA HIS A 61 3.75 6.50 15.17
C HIS A 61 2.46 7.33 15.18
N TYR A 62 2.04 7.78 13.99
CA TYR A 62 0.80 8.53 13.85
C TYR A 62 -0.41 7.72 14.31
N PHE A 63 -0.58 6.52 13.75
CA PHE A 63 -1.70 5.63 14.06
C PHE A 63 -1.82 5.33 15.55
N GLN A 64 -0.71 5.05 16.22
CA GLN A 64 -0.72 4.74 17.64
C GLN A 64 -0.97 5.99 18.51
N ALA A 65 -0.48 7.15 18.11
CA ALA A 65 -0.72 8.40 18.80
C ALA A 65 -2.20 8.81 18.73
N MET A 66 -2.82 8.65 17.56
CA MET A 66 -4.22 9.03 17.32
C MET A 66 -5.24 8.16 18.06
N LYS A 67 -4.82 7.10 18.73
CA LYS A 67 -5.65 6.35 19.69
C LYS A 67 -6.08 7.18 20.90
N PHE A 68 -5.40 8.27 21.16
CA PHE A 68 -5.58 9.09 22.35
C PHE A 68 -5.95 10.52 21.98
N ASN A 69 -6.88 11.11 22.73
CA ASN A 69 -7.22 12.54 22.59
C ASN A 69 -6.25 13.45 23.39
N ASP A 70 -5.44 12.87 24.27
CA ASP A 70 -4.44 13.59 25.06
C ASP A 70 -3.22 13.92 24.20
N THR A 71 -3.00 15.19 23.94
CA THR A 71 -1.88 15.70 23.12
C THR A 71 -0.51 15.41 23.73
N THR A 72 -0.42 15.26 25.05
CA THR A 72 0.82 14.88 25.73
C THR A 72 1.18 13.43 25.42
N ILE A 73 0.19 12.53 25.46
CA ILE A 73 0.37 11.12 25.07
C ILE A 73 0.76 11.03 23.60
N GLN A 74 0.08 11.75 22.71
CA GLN A 74 0.39 11.80 21.28
C GLN A 74 1.84 12.25 21.05
N LYS A 75 2.27 13.34 21.67
CA LYS A 75 3.62 13.89 21.57
C LYS A 75 4.68 12.90 22.09
N ASN A 76 4.39 12.19 23.17
CA ASN A 76 5.30 11.18 23.72
C ASN A 76 5.44 9.99 22.76
N ILE A 77 4.36 9.49 22.17
CA ILE A 77 4.40 8.39 21.19
C ILE A 77 5.19 8.82 19.94
N ARG A 78 4.95 10.02 19.43
CA ARG A 78 5.65 10.57 18.26
C ARG A 78 7.18 10.59 18.43
N ARG A 79 7.66 10.83 19.66
CA ARG A 79 9.09 10.97 19.98
C ARG A 79 9.80 9.65 20.27
N LEU A 80 9.10 8.53 20.25
CA LEU A 80 9.71 7.23 20.48
C LEU A 80 10.72 6.89 19.38
N ALA A 81 11.77 6.18 19.76
CA ALA A 81 12.89 5.91 18.87
C ALA A 81 12.58 4.87 17.76
N SER A 82 11.46 4.17 17.86
CA SER A 82 11.10 3.17 16.85
C SER A 82 9.58 2.94 16.75
N PRO A 83 9.07 2.49 15.58
CA PRO A 83 7.67 2.13 15.40
C PRO A 83 7.23 0.99 16.33
N MET A 84 8.13 0.07 16.70
CA MET A 84 7.85 -0.99 17.67
C MET A 84 7.54 -0.42 19.06
N LEU A 85 8.28 0.61 19.49
CA LEU A 85 8.00 1.28 20.76
C LEU A 85 6.68 2.05 20.68
N ALA A 86 6.37 2.69 19.55
CA ALA A 86 5.09 3.35 19.32
C ALA A 86 3.93 2.35 19.40
N ALA A 87 4.05 1.18 18.74
CA ALA A 87 3.08 0.10 18.80
C ALA A 87 2.84 -0.39 20.23
N ARG A 88 3.91 -0.58 21.00
CA ARG A 88 3.82 -0.98 22.42
C ARG A 88 3.11 0.08 23.26
N ALA A 89 3.47 1.36 23.08
CA ALA A 89 2.87 2.47 23.83
C ALA A 89 1.39 2.66 23.51
N GLY A 90 0.98 2.44 22.25
CA GLY A 90 -0.42 2.53 21.84
C GLY A 90 -1.29 1.34 22.27
N ARG A 91 -0.67 0.21 22.70
CA ARG A 91 -1.36 -0.96 23.28
C ARG A 91 -1.50 -0.89 24.79
N ASP A 92 -0.94 0.12 25.42
CA ASP A 92 -0.98 0.29 26.87
C ASP A 92 -2.40 0.62 27.33
N ARG A 93 -3.08 -0.37 27.94
CA ARG A 93 -4.46 -0.25 28.42
C ARG A 93 -4.63 0.67 29.64
N LYS A 94 -3.54 1.15 30.24
CA LYS A 94 -3.59 2.15 31.30
C LYS A 94 -3.87 3.55 30.77
N LYS A 95 -3.68 3.78 29.48
CA LYS A 95 -3.99 5.05 28.81
C LYS A 95 -5.45 5.09 28.35
N PRO A 96 -6.10 6.26 28.42
CA PRO A 96 -7.50 6.41 28.02
C PRO A 96 -7.64 6.37 26.50
N LEU A 97 -8.04 5.20 25.96
CA LEU A 97 -8.38 5.10 24.54
C LEU A 97 -9.55 6.04 24.20
N ARG A 98 -9.48 6.75 23.07
CA ARG A 98 -10.60 7.55 22.57
C ARG A 98 -11.84 6.69 22.34
N LYS A 99 -13.01 7.22 22.67
CA LYS A 99 -14.28 6.46 22.67
C LYS A 99 -14.74 6.04 21.29
N ASP A 100 -14.39 6.81 20.28
CA ASP A 100 -14.77 6.62 18.87
C ASP A 100 -13.71 5.84 18.05
N TRP A 101 -12.71 5.24 18.74
CA TRP A 101 -11.57 4.58 18.07
C TRP A 101 -11.99 3.62 16.96
N GLU A 102 -12.94 2.74 17.23
CA GLU A 102 -13.37 1.74 16.26
C GLU A 102 -14.01 2.33 15.00
N SER A 103 -14.63 3.50 15.10
CA SER A 103 -15.25 4.17 13.95
C SER A 103 -14.28 5.03 13.13
N VAL A 104 -13.14 5.45 13.72
CA VAL A 104 -12.19 6.36 13.08
C VAL A 104 -10.87 5.72 12.66
N LYS A 105 -10.54 4.54 13.19
CA LYS A 105 -9.21 3.92 13.01
C LYS A 105 -8.81 3.72 11.55
N GLU A 106 -9.74 3.34 10.67
CA GLU A 106 -9.44 3.15 9.25
C GLU A 106 -9.18 4.47 8.54
N ARG A 107 -9.92 5.53 8.89
CA ARG A 107 -9.69 6.86 8.36
C ARG A 107 -8.34 7.40 8.80
N ILE A 108 -7.98 7.22 10.07
CA ILE A 108 -6.67 7.62 10.62
C ILE A 108 -5.53 6.88 9.90
N MET A 109 -5.68 5.58 9.65
CA MET A 109 -4.69 4.83 8.89
C MET A 109 -4.57 5.33 7.45
N TYR A 110 -5.70 5.55 6.79
CA TYR A 110 -5.74 6.08 5.44
C TYR A 110 -5.04 7.46 5.35
N ASP A 111 -5.34 8.39 6.26
CA ASP A 111 -4.73 9.72 6.26
C ASP A 111 -3.19 9.64 6.41
N ALA A 112 -2.69 8.74 7.27
CA ALA A 112 -1.26 8.51 7.43
C ALA A 112 -0.61 7.91 6.19
N VAL A 113 -1.24 6.91 5.58
CA VAL A 113 -0.73 6.24 4.37
C VAL A 113 -0.74 7.22 3.20
N LEU A 114 -1.82 7.96 3.00
CA LEU A 114 -1.90 8.98 1.95
C LEU A 114 -0.80 10.04 2.10
N ALA A 115 -0.65 10.62 3.30
CA ALA A 115 0.37 11.62 3.56
C ALA A 115 1.79 11.08 3.35
N LYS A 116 2.06 9.84 3.80
CA LYS A 116 3.33 9.16 3.58
C LYS A 116 3.67 9.07 2.09
N PHE A 117 2.78 8.55 1.28
CA PHE A 117 3.06 8.34 -0.14
C PHE A 117 3.05 9.64 -0.93
N THR A 118 2.17 10.58 -0.64
CA THR A 118 2.14 11.89 -1.33
C THR A 118 3.42 12.69 -1.08
N GLN A 119 4.05 12.55 0.09
CA GLN A 119 5.24 13.33 0.46
C GLN A 119 6.57 12.62 0.21
N ASN A 120 6.55 11.37 -0.25
CA ASN A 120 7.74 10.59 -0.56
C ASN A 120 7.63 10.04 -2.00
N PRO A 121 8.01 10.85 -3.02
CA PRO A 121 7.75 10.53 -4.43
C PRO A 121 8.41 9.23 -4.90
N ASP A 122 9.56 8.85 -4.34
CA ASP A 122 10.25 7.61 -4.73
C ASP A 122 9.36 6.39 -4.46
N ILE A 123 8.81 6.26 -3.23
CA ILE A 123 7.92 5.16 -2.89
C ILE A 123 6.52 5.32 -3.49
N ALA A 124 6.08 6.53 -3.81
CA ALA A 124 4.85 6.77 -4.56
C ALA A 124 4.95 6.14 -5.96
N ALA A 125 6.05 6.38 -6.67
CA ALA A 125 6.31 5.78 -7.97
C ALA A 125 6.37 4.24 -7.90
N GLU A 126 7.01 3.68 -6.87
CA GLU A 126 7.04 2.23 -6.65
C GLU A 126 5.63 1.67 -6.38
N LEU A 127 4.79 2.37 -5.60
CA LEU A 127 3.41 1.94 -5.34
C LEU A 127 2.57 1.98 -6.63
N ILE A 128 2.69 3.03 -7.43
CA ILE A 128 2.02 3.15 -8.75
C ILE A 128 2.48 2.03 -9.69
N ALA A 129 3.78 1.71 -9.71
CA ALA A 129 4.35 0.65 -10.54
C ALA A 129 3.82 -0.75 -10.22
N THR A 130 3.17 -0.97 -9.07
CA THR A 130 2.48 -2.23 -8.78
C THR A 130 1.23 -2.47 -9.65
N GLY A 131 0.81 -1.48 -10.43
CA GLY A 131 -0.32 -1.61 -11.40
C GLY A 131 -1.62 -2.02 -10.74
N ASN A 132 -2.19 -3.15 -11.15
CA ASN A 132 -3.43 -3.72 -10.60
C ASN A 132 -3.19 -4.84 -9.60
N ALA A 133 -1.96 -5.08 -9.16
CA ALA A 133 -1.70 -6.13 -8.18
C ALA A 133 -2.56 -5.97 -6.92
N ILE A 134 -3.02 -7.09 -6.37
CA ILE A 134 -3.63 -7.13 -5.04
C ILE A 134 -2.51 -7.02 -4.01
N LEU A 135 -2.58 -6.00 -3.16
CA LEU A 135 -1.59 -5.76 -2.10
C LEU A 135 -2.06 -6.43 -0.80
N ILE A 136 -1.22 -7.26 -0.21
CA ILE A 136 -1.57 -8.07 0.97
C ILE A 136 -0.52 -7.90 2.06
N GLU A 137 -0.91 -7.35 3.20
CA GLU A 137 -0.07 -7.46 4.39
C GLU A 137 -0.18 -8.90 4.93
N HIS A 138 0.91 -9.67 4.84
CA HIS A 138 0.90 -11.10 5.13
C HIS A 138 1.53 -11.40 6.48
N THR A 139 0.71 -11.71 7.50
CA THR A 139 1.19 -12.12 8.82
C THR A 139 0.13 -12.87 9.62
N THR A 140 0.56 -13.88 10.38
CA THR A 140 -0.31 -14.60 11.32
C THR A 140 -0.67 -13.81 12.59
N LYS A 141 -0.06 -12.62 12.78
CA LYS A 141 -0.20 -11.81 14.00
C LYS A 141 -1.35 -10.83 13.97
N ASP A 142 -1.93 -10.58 12.80
CA ASP A 142 -3.03 -9.62 12.64
C ASP A 142 -4.00 -10.10 11.55
N SER A 143 -5.26 -10.26 11.91
CA SER A 143 -6.32 -10.63 10.97
C SER A 143 -7.22 -9.46 10.59
N TYR A 144 -6.97 -8.26 11.11
CA TYR A 144 -7.72 -7.06 10.75
C TYR A 144 -6.95 -6.21 9.73
N TRP A 145 -5.72 -5.80 10.08
CA TRP A 145 -4.89 -5.03 9.16
C TRP A 145 -4.26 -5.91 8.08
N ALA A 146 -3.90 -7.13 8.43
CA ALA A 146 -3.31 -8.14 7.56
C ALA A 146 -4.30 -9.27 7.20
N ASP A 147 -3.79 -10.27 6.49
CA ASP A 147 -4.54 -11.43 5.99
C ASP A 147 -4.69 -12.59 6.98
N GLY A 148 -4.14 -12.48 8.20
CA GLY A 148 -4.18 -13.54 9.21
C GLY A 148 -3.20 -14.69 8.95
N GLY A 149 -2.40 -14.61 7.88
CA GLY A 149 -1.42 -15.61 7.46
C GLY A 149 -1.98 -16.76 6.64
N ASP A 150 -3.29 -16.94 6.64
CA ASP A 150 -4.02 -17.96 5.86
C ASP A 150 -4.99 -17.36 4.81
N GLY A 151 -5.02 -16.05 4.72
CA GLY A 151 -5.91 -15.32 3.81
C GLY A 151 -7.32 -15.07 4.38
N SER A 152 -7.64 -15.50 5.60
CA SER A 152 -8.96 -15.27 6.21
C SER A 152 -9.12 -13.88 6.83
N GLY A 153 -8.04 -13.14 6.98
CA GLY A 153 -8.03 -11.79 7.53
C GLY A 153 -8.61 -10.75 6.57
N LYS A 154 -8.88 -9.55 7.10
CA LYS A 154 -9.54 -8.46 6.37
C LYS A 154 -8.60 -7.66 5.46
N ASN A 155 -7.28 -7.78 5.66
CA ASN A 155 -6.26 -7.08 4.88
C ASN A 155 -6.54 -5.57 4.71
N ARG A 156 -6.97 -4.88 5.78
CA ARG A 156 -7.38 -3.47 5.69
C ARG A 156 -6.26 -2.54 5.27
N LEU A 157 -5.00 -2.85 5.62
CA LEU A 157 -3.86 -2.05 5.15
C LEU A 157 -3.66 -2.20 3.63
N GLY A 158 -3.71 -3.42 3.11
CA GLY A 158 -3.62 -3.64 1.66
C GLY A 158 -4.74 -2.92 0.89
N VAL A 159 -5.98 -2.95 1.41
CA VAL A 159 -7.12 -2.21 0.82
C VAL A 159 -6.86 -0.70 0.79
N ILE A 160 -6.31 -0.14 1.87
CA ILE A 160 -5.97 1.30 1.94
C ILE A 160 -4.85 1.63 0.94
N LEU A 161 -3.80 0.82 0.86
CA LEU A 161 -2.70 1.02 -0.10
C LEU A 161 -3.19 1.00 -1.55
N MET A 162 -4.04 0.04 -1.91
CA MET A 162 -4.63 -0.01 -3.26
C MET A 162 -5.47 1.22 -3.57
N ARG A 163 -6.21 1.74 -2.60
CA ARG A 163 -6.97 2.99 -2.74
C ARG A 163 -6.04 4.19 -2.94
N VAL A 164 -5.02 4.34 -2.11
CA VAL A 164 -4.03 5.43 -2.22
C VAL A 164 -3.31 5.35 -3.56
N ARG A 165 -2.92 4.16 -4.02
CA ARG A 165 -2.34 3.97 -5.36
C ARG A 165 -3.25 4.54 -6.47
N GLY A 166 -4.53 4.23 -6.44
CA GLY A 166 -5.50 4.77 -7.41
C GLY A 166 -5.57 6.29 -7.40
N GLU A 167 -5.56 6.91 -6.22
CA GLU A 167 -5.60 8.37 -6.07
C GLU A 167 -4.31 9.04 -6.60
N LEU A 168 -3.14 8.44 -6.35
CA LEU A 168 -1.86 8.93 -6.86
C LEU A 168 -1.78 8.84 -8.39
N THR A 169 -2.24 7.72 -8.98
CA THR A 169 -2.27 7.55 -10.45
C THR A 169 -3.14 8.61 -11.11
N HIS A 170 -4.32 8.90 -10.58
CA HIS A 170 -5.20 9.95 -11.15
C HIS A 170 -4.66 11.37 -11.00
N ALA A 171 -3.84 11.63 -9.97
CA ALA A 171 -3.20 12.93 -9.80
C ALA A 171 -2.12 13.18 -10.85
N ASP A 172 -1.37 12.15 -11.25
CA ASP A 172 -0.35 12.23 -12.30
C ASP A 172 -0.97 12.45 -13.69
N ASP A 173 -2.12 11.85 -13.99
CA ASP A 173 -2.81 11.99 -15.30
C ASP A 173 -3.38 13.40 -15.54
N THR A 174 -3.40 14.26 -14.51
CA THR A 174 -3.99 15.61 -14.57
C THR A 174 -2.98 16.75 -14.61
N GLN A 175 -1.67 16.46 -14.62
CA GLN A 175 -0.58 17.43 -14.75
C GLN A 175 0.02 17.45 -16.17
#